data_3086da9b45c1037662b6220d81141372
#
_entry.id   3086da9b45c1037662b6220d81141372
#
_cell.length_a   1.000
_cell.length_b   1.000
_cell.length_c   1.000
_cell.angle_alpha   90.00
_cell.angle_beta   90.00
_cell.angle_gamma   90.00
#
_symmetry.space_group_name_H-M   'P 1'
#
loop_
_entity.id
_entity.type
_entity.pdbx_description
1 polymer ?
#
loop_
_entity_poly.entity_id
_entity_poly.type
_entity_poly.pdbx_seq_one_letter_code
_entity_poly.pdbx_strand_id
1 'polypeptide(L)'
;MAAEHLIRFAAGRSKIRVWDAGCARGQETWSLAMILAERMNQYGFRNLKIDATDHDSQNHFGAVVTQGTYSFRELERTPRHLVERYFRTLYDGGREFCQVIELLRQKVTYHYHDLLSLRPVGGNYCLILCKNVLLHLQYEERVAVYRMFHEALTPGGYLATEQTQKLPPEVAHLFEKAVPDAQLFKRVEQLAGRLNQQSVNTISGGTER
;
A
#
# COMPACT_ATOMS: atom_id res chain seq x y z
N MET A 1 1.39 12.94 -3.93
CA MET A 1 -0.06 12.68 -4.15
C MET A 1 -0.58 11.54 -3.26
N ALA A 2 -0.29 10.24 -3.49
CA ALA A 2 -0.77 9.15 -2.62
C ALA A 2 -0.41 9.35 -1.14
N ALA A 3 0.82 9.75 -0.83
CA ALA A 3 1.25 10.06 0.53
C ALA A 3 0.42 11.18 1.19
N GLU A 4 0.01 12.20 0.48
CA GLU A 4 -0.81 13.30 1.02
C GLU A 4 -2.22 12.85 1.39
N HIS A 5 -2.83 12.03 0.53
CA HIS A 5 -4.12 11.42 0.83
C HIS A 5 -4.02 10.49 2.05
N LEU A 6 -2.96 9.66 2.10
CA LEU A 6 -2.70 8.81 3.26
C LEU A 6 -2.55 9.63 4.54
N ILE A 7 -1.74 10.70 4.53
CA ILE A 7 -1.48 11.52 5.72
C ILE A 7 -2.77 12.13 6.26
N ARG A 8 -3.61 12.69 5.40
CA ARG A 8 -4.92 13.24 5.80
C ARG A 8 -5.86 12.16 6.35
N PHE A 9 -5.94 11.03 5.66
CA PHE A 9 -6.78 9.91 6.05
C PHE A 9 -6.34 9.25 7.36
N ALA A 10 -5.02 9.19 7.58
CA ALA A 10 -4.40 8.56 8.74
C ALA A 10 -4.34 9.47 9.98
N ALA A 11 -4.75 10.73 9.87
CA ALA A 11 -4.69 11.68 10.98
C ALA A 11 -5.46 11.15 12.20
N GLY A 12 -4.76 11.05 13.34
CA GLY A 12 -5.33 10.56 14.60
C GLY A 12 -5.48 9.04 14.73
N ARG A 13 -5.15 8.26 13.70
CA ARG A 13 -5.22 6.79 13.78
C ARG A 13 -4.07 6.22 14.60
N SER A 14 -4.37 5.25 15.45
CA SER A 14 -3.39 4.52 16.27
C SER A 14 -2.71 3.36 15.53
N LYS A 15 -3.18 3.01 14.34
CA LYS A 15 -2.60 2.00 13.46
C LYS A 15 -2.68 2.51 12.02
N ILE A 16 -1.52 2.67 11.41
CA ILE A 16 -1.40 3.13 10.02
C ILE A 16 -0.62 2.06 9.28
N ARG A 17 -1.34 1.27 8.49
CA ARG A 17 -0.73 0.20 7.69
C ARG A 17 -0.71 0.58 6.22
N VAL A 18 0.42 0.34 5.60
CA VAL A 18 0.64 0.50 4.17
C VAL A 18 1.14 -0.83 3.62
N TRP A 19 0.68 -1.19 2.43
CA TRP A 19 1.17 -2.35 1.71
C TRP A 19 1.77 -1.90 0.38
N ASP A 20 3.06 -2.21 0.16
CA ASP A 20 3.73 -2.06 -1.12
C ASP A 20 3.78 -3.45 -1.78
N ALA A 21 2.85 -3.67 -2.71
CA ALA A 21 2.59 -4.95 -3.34
C ALA A 21 3.33 -5.05 -4.68
N GLY A 22 4.45 -5.73 -4.69
CA GLY A 22 5.39 -5.82 -5.79
C GLY A 22 6.53 -4.81 -5.65
N CYS A 23 7.17 -4.83 -4.48
CA CYS A 23 8.18 -3.84 -4.09
C CYS A 23 9.55 -4.01 -4.80
N ALA A 24 9.79 -5.13 -5.47
CA ALA A 24 11.08 -5.50 -6.04
C ALA A 24 12.24 -5.26 -5.04
N ARG A 25 13.21 -4.44 -5.40
CA ARG A 25 14.35 -4.09 -4.53
C ARG A 25 14.04 -2.99 -3.49
N GLY A 26 12.78 -2.56 -3.36
CA GLY A 26 12.31 -1.65 -2.32
C GLY A 26 12.56 -0.15 -2.56
N GLN A 27 12.99 0.27 -3.76
CA GLN A 27 13.23 1.69 -4.04
C GLN A 27 11.95 2.53 -3.84
N GLU A 28 10.79 2.01 -4.25
CA GLU A 28 9.51 2.68 -4.06
C GLU A 28 9.10 2.69 -2.58
N THR A 29 9.27 1.56 -1.89
CA THR A 29 9.03 1.41 -0.45
C THR A 29 9.77 2.49 0.34
N TRP A 30 11.09 2.64 0.09
CA TRP A 30 11.92 3.63 0.81
C TRP A 30 11.57 5.06 0.42
N SER A 31 11.27 5.32 -0.86
CA SER A 31 10.81 6.64 -1.30
C SER A 31 9.54 7.05 -0.57
N LEU A 32 8.57 6.13 -0.45
CA LEU A 32 7.35 6.37 0.33
C LEU A 32 7.67 6.58 1.81
N ALA A 33 8.49 5.74 2.42
CA ALA A 33 8.86 5.86 3.83
C ALA A 33 9.51 7.20 4.14
N MET A 34 10.42 7.69 3.29
CA MET A 34 11.05 9.02 3.42
C MET A 34 10.02 10.14 3.31
N ILE A 35 9.13 10.11 2.31
CA ILE A 35 8.08 11.12 2.15
C ILE A 35 7.15 11.17 3.36
N LEU A 36 6.81 10.01 3.92
CA LEU A 36 5.97 9.93 5.11
C LEU A 36 6.71 10.44 6.35
N ALA A 37 8.00 10.16 6.50
CA ALA A 37 8.82 10.69 7.59
C ALA A 37 8.95 12.22 7.55
N GLU A 38 9.02 12.82 6.33
CA GLU A 38 9.07 14.26 6.16
C GLU A 38 7.75 14.97 6.50
N ARG A 39 6.62 14.31 6.25
CA ARG A 39 5.31 14.98 6.20
C ARG A 39 4.33 14.57 7.29
N MET A 40 4.51 13.42 7.91
CA MET A 40 3.67 12.98 9.02
C MET A 40 4.12 13.66 10.32
N ASN A 41 3.16 13.92 11.21
CA ASN A 41 3.53 14.28 12.57
C ASN A 41 4.14 13.05 13.30
N GLN A 42 4.81 13.31 14.41
CA GLN A 42 5.51 12.28 15.18
C GLN A 42 4.59 11.11 15.62
N TYR A 43 3.35 11.41 16.00
CA TYR A 43 2.39 10.39 16.41
C TYR A 43 2.04 9.46 15.24
N GLY A 44 1.68 10.02 14.07
CA GLY A 44 1.37 9.25 12.88
C GLY A 44 2.55 8.40 12.42
N PHE A 45 3.74 8.98 12.34
CA PHE A 45 4.94 8.25 11.93
C PHE A 45 5.31 7.13 12.90
N ARG A 46 5.14 7.32 14.21
CA ARG A 46 5.37 6.28 15.22
C ARG A 46 4.46 5.07 14.99
N ASN A 47 3.22 5.30 14.59
CA ASN A 47 2.19 4.28 14.37
C ASN A 47 2.18 3.70 12.96
N LEU A 48 3.09 4.15 12.08
CA LEU A 48 3.24 3.66 10.70
C LEU A 48 3.92 2.29 10.68
N LYS A 49 3.36 1.39 9.85
CA LYS A 49 3.98 0.13 9.41
C LYS A 49 3.77 -0.04 7.91
N ILE A 50 4.80 -0.49 7.22
CA ILE A 50 4.80 -0.74 5.79
C ILE A 50 5.14 -2.22 5.59
N ASP A 51 4.23 -2.98 5.04
CA ASP A 51 4.47 -4.34 4.57
C ASP A 51 4.92 -4.24 3.10
N ALA A 52 6.15 -4.64 2.81
CA ALA A 52 6.70 -4.68 1.46
C ALA A 52 6.73 -6.13 0.98
N THR A 53 6.16 -6.41 -0.18
CA THR A 53 6.03 -7.79 -0.66
C THR A 53 6.42 -7.92 -2.11
N ASP A 54 6.99 -9.09 -2.46
CA ASP A 54 7.26 -9.46 -3.83
C ASP A 54 7.26 -10.99 -4.00
N HIS A 55 7.01 -11.46 -5.24
CA HIS A 55 7.18 -12.86 -5.63
C HIS A 55 8.64 -13.11 -6.00
N ASP A 56 9.49 -13.09 -5.00
CA ASP A 56 10.94 -13.22 -5.09
C ASP A 56 11.38 -14.70 -5.07
N SER A 57 11.06 -15.43 -6.12
CA SER A 57 11.35 -16.88 -6.21
C SER A 57 12.85 -17.23 -6.06
N GLN A 58 13.73 -16.26 -6.29
CA GLN A 58 15.18 -16.44 -6.17
C GLN A 58 15.75 -15.79 -4.91
N ASN A 59 14.92 -15.22 -4.05
CA ASN A 59 15.30 -14.54 -2.82
C ASN A 59 16.33 -13.39 -3.03
N HIS A 60 16.21 -12.65 -4.14
CA HIS A 60 17.12 -11.55 -4.46
C HIS A 60 16.68 -10.22 -3.83
N PHE A 61 15.39 -10.04 -3.59
CA PHE A 61 14.83 -8.78 -3.13
C PHE A 61 14.78 -8.69 -1.60
N GLY A 62 14.40 -9.78 -0.94
CA GLY A 62 14.16 -9.80 0.49
C GLY A 62 15.33 -9.30 1.32
N ALA A 63 16.54 -9.77 1.04
CA ALA A 63 17.75 -9.31 1.72
C ALA A 63 18.02 -7.82 1.49
N VAL A 64 17.87 -7.35 0.24
CA VAL A 64 18.10 -5.93 -0.14
C VAL A 64 17.09 -5.02 0.57
N VAL A 65 15.80 -5.37 0.54
CA VAL A 65 14.75 -4.59 1.22
C VAL A 65 14.98 -4.58 2.72
N THR A 66 15.24 -5.74 3.33
CA THR A 66 15.44 -5.84 4.79
C THR A 66 16.67 -5.05 5.27
N GLN A 67 17.78 -5.12 4.53
CA GLN A 67 19.00 -4.39 4.85
C GLN A 67 18.91 -2.90 4.49
N GLY A 68 18.14 -2.57 3.45
CA GLY A 68 18.03 -1.22 2.92
C GLY A 68 19.37 -0.69 2.38
N THR A 69 20.18 -1.57 1.75
CA THR A 69 21.54 -1.23 1.31
C THR A 69 21.61 -1.14 -0.21
N TYR A 70 22.13 -0.03 -0.70
CA TYR A 70 22.19 0.33 -2.13
C TYR A 70 23.55 0.90 -2.50
N SER A 71 23.94 0.77 -3.77
CA SER A 71 25.06 1.53 -4.32
C SER A 71 24.67 3.00 -4.52
N PHE A 72 25.64 3.91 -4.54
CA PHE A 72 25.40 5.33 -4.86
C PHE A 72 24.69 5.52 -6.20
N ARG A 73 25.00 4.70 -7.19
CA ARG A 73 24.38 4.73 -8.51
C ARG A 73 22.87 4.47 -8.47
N GLU A 74 22.40 3.60 -7.59
CA GLU A 74 20.97 3.30 -7.43
C GLU A 74 20.21 4.47 -6.80
N LEU A 75 20.91 5.39 -6.13
CA LEU A 75 20.35 6.57 -5.47
C LEU A 75 20.44 7.85 -6.30
N GLU A 76 21.00 7.83 -7.51
CA GLU A 76 21.20 9.02 -8.36
C GLU A 76 19.93 9.83 -8.59
N ARG A 77 18.76 9.15 -8.63
CA ARG A 77 17.44 9.80 -8.80
C ARG A 77 16.81 10.27 -7.50
N THR A 78 17.40 9.92 -6.36
CA THR A 78 16.89 10.34 -5.06
C THR A 78 17.38 11.75 -4.76
N PRO A 79 16.51 12.70 -4.38
CA PRO A 79 16.95 14.05 -4.02
C PRO A 79 18.05 14.02 -2.97
N ARG A 80 19.13 14.78 -3.21
CA ARG A 80 20.35 14.75 -2.39
C ARG A 80 20.07 14.97 -0.90
N HIS A 81 19.20 15.91 -0.55
CA HIS A 81 18.83 16.18 0.84
C HIS A 81 18.17 14.98 1.54
N LEU A 82 17.46 14.11 0.80
CA LEU A 82 16.89 12.88 1.35
C LEU A 82 17.96 11.80 1.54
N VAL A 83 18.93 11.72 0.62
CA VAL A 83 20.06 10.80 0.78
C VAL A 83 20.86 11.18 2.01
N GLU A 84 21.26 12.45 2.16
CA GLU A 84 22.02 12.96 3.29
C GLU A 84 21.29 12.75 4.64
N ARG A 85 19.96 12.81 4.64
CA ARG A 85 19.14 12.69 5.85
C ARG A 85 18.82 11.24 6.22
N TYR A 86 18.56 10.39 5.24
CA TYR A 86 17.99 9.06 5.46
C TYR A 86 18.91 7.90 5.10
N PHE A 87 20.12 8.17 4.68
CA PHE A 87 21.11 7.14 4.42
C PHE A 87 22.39 7.38 5.21
N ARG A 88 23.09 6.30 5.50
CA ARG A 88 24.43 6.30 6.06
C ARG A 88 25.36 5.58 5.11
N THR A 89 26.56 6.11 4.95
CA THR A 89 27.61 5.42 4.17
C THR A 89 28.12 4.23 4.96
N LEU A 90 28.22 3.09 4.29
CA LEU A 90 28.88 1.88 4.79
C LEU A 90 30.03 1.52 3.87
N TYR A 91 31.07 0.93 4.46
CA TYR A 91 32.21 0.39 3.73
C TYR A 91 32.24 -1.13 3.94
N ASP A 92 32.21 -1.88 2.84
CA ASP A 92 32.32 -3.32 2.85
C ASP A 92 33.22 -3.79 1.70
N GLY A 93 34.26 -4.59 2.02
CA GLY A 93 35.23 -5.10 1.04
C GLY A 93 35.88 -4.02 0.17
N GLY A 94 36.12 -2.82 0.71
CA GLY A 94 36.69 -1.66 -0.04
C GLY A 94 35.70 -0.99 -0.98
N ARG A 95 34.41 -1.36 -0.93
CA ARG A 95 33.32 -0.72 -1.68
C ARG A 95 32.47 0.12 -0.75
N GLU A 96 31.99 1.20 -1.29
CA GLU A 96 31.12 2.13 -0.59
C GLU A 96 29.65 1.90 -0.94
N PHE A 97 28.79 1.83 0.08
CA PHE A 97 27.36 1.64 -0.04
C PHE A 97 26.61 2.67 0.79
N CYS A 98 25.33 2.86 0.47
CA CYS A 98 24.40 3.68 1.24
C CYS A 98 23.37 2.76 1.90
N GLN A 99 23.23 2.86 3.22
CA GLN A 99 22.19 2.12 3.96
C GLN A 99 21.14 3.07 4.50
N VAL A 100 19.88 2.73 4.31
CA VAL A 100 18.75 3.41 4.95
C VAL A 100 18.91 3.40 6.46
N ILE A 101 18.66 4.52 7.13
CA ILE A 101 18.79 4.64 8.59
C ILE A 101 17.79 3.74 9.31
N GLU A 102 18.14 3.33 10.53
CA GLU A 102 17.35 2.41 11.37
C GLU A 102 15.92 2.92 11.61
N LEU A 103 15.75 4.23 11.78
CA LEU A 103 14.44 4.89 11.97
C LEU A 103 13.43 4.50 10.90
N LEU A 104 13.84 4.41 9.63
CA LEU A 104 12.98 3.99 8.53
C LEU A 104 12.90 2.47 8.42
N ARG A 105 14.03 1.76 8.62
CA ARG A 105 14.06 0.30 8.51
C ARG A 105 13.09 -0.39 9.49
N GLN A 106 12.93 0.13 10.69
CA GLN A 106 11.96 -0.35 11.68
C GLN A 106 10.49 -0.18 11.25
N LYS A 107 10.21 0.60 10.22
CA LYS A 107 8.86 0.80 9.69
C LYS A 107 8.49 -0.17 8.58
N VAL A 108 9.47 -0.83 7.98
CA VAL A 108 9.29 -1.71 6.82
C VAL A 108 9.53 -3.16 7.23
N THR A 109 8.61 -4.03 6.86
CA THR A 109 8.76 -5.48 6.98
C THR A 109 8.60 -6.10 5.59
N TYR A 110 9.59 -6.88 5.16
CA TYR A 110 9.50 -7.62 3.90
C TYR A 110 8.85 -8.99 4.12
N HIS A 111 7.99 -9.38 3.18
CA HIS A 111 7.41 -10.72 3.11
C HIS A 111 7.49 -11.24 1.67
N TYR A 112 7.93 -12.49 1.50
CA TYR A 112 7.69 -13.21 0.26
C TYR A 112 6.18 -13.39 0.06
N HIS A 113 5.66 -13.03 -1.10
CA HIS A 113 4.22 -13.09 -1.34
C HIS A 113 3.89 -13.16 -2.83
N ASP A 114 3.04 -14.10 -3.18
CA ASP A 114 2.44 -14.19 -4.51
C ASP A 114 1.05 -13.57 -4.50
N LEU A 115 0.85 -12.51 -5.30
CA LEU A 115 -0.44 -11.85 -5.44
C LEU A 115 -1.52 -12.77 -6.01
N LEU A 116 -1.12 -13.77 -6.81
CA LEU A 116 -2.05 -14.76 -7.37
C LEU A 116 -2.55 -15.77 -6.34
N SER A 117 -1.96 -15.79 -5.14
CA SER A 117 -2.54 -16.53 -4.01
C SER A 117 -3.89 -15.96 -3.58
N LEU A 118 -4.21 -14.72 -3.95
CA LEU A 118 -5.40 -13.94 -3.58
C LEU A 118 -5.64 -13.85 -2.06
N ARG A 119 -4.59 -14.03 -1.27
CA ARG A 119 -4.60 -13.93 0.20
C ARG A 119 -3.73 -12.77 0.61
N PRO A 120 -4.27 -11.66 1.13
CA PRO A 120 -3.44 -10.53 1.54
C PRO A 120 -2.55 -10.91 2.72
N VAL A 121 -1.33 -10.35 2.79
CA VAL A 121 -0.40 -10.55 3.93
C VAL A 121 -0.91 -9.94 5.23
N GLY A 122 -1.97 -9.18 5.16
CA GLY A 122 -2.64 -8.57 6.30
C GLY A 122 -3.90 -7.84 5.88
N GLY A 123 -4.45 -7.03 6.77
CA GLY A 123 -5.66 -6.26 6.48
C GLY A 123 -5.67 -4.89 7.13
N ASN A 124 -6.76 -4.17 6.89
CA ASN A 124 -6.96 -2.80 7.37
C ASN A 124 -5.85 -1.83 6.88
N TYR A 125 -5.44 -1.99 5.63
CA TYR A 125 -4.47 -1.08 5.02
C TYR A 125 -5.09 0.28 4.74
N CYS A 126 -4.40 1.33 5.15
CA CYS A 126 -4.76 2.71 4.83
C CYS A 126 -4.38 3.08 3.39
N LEU A 127 -3.33 2.44 2.88
CA LEU A 127 -2.85 2.59 1.51
C LEU A 127 -2.29 1.26 1.02
N ILE A 128 -2.62 0.89 -0.21
CA ILE A 128 -1.93 -0.16 -0.97
C ILE A 128 -1.29 0.52 -2.18
N LEU A 129 0.00 0.29 -2.39
CA LEU A 129 0.72 0.58 -3.63
C LEU A 129 0.88 -0.72 -4.39
N CYS A 130 0.56 -0.71 -5.70
CA CYS A 130 0.86 -1.80 -6.60
C CYS A 130 1.23 -1.22 -7.96
N LYS A 131 2.53 -1.03 -8.20
CA LYS A 131 3.02 -0.35 -9.40
C LYS A 131 3.90 -1.29 -10.23
N ASN A 132 3.68 -1.24 -11.54
CA ASN A 132 4.41 -2.04 -12.52
C ASN A 132 4.31 -3.57 -12.31
N VAL A 133 3.28 -4.03 -11.63
CA VAL A 133 3.02 -5.46 -11.37
C VAL A 133 1.80 -5.95 -12.15
N LEU A 134 0.69 -5.24 -12.04
CA LEU A 134 -0.59 -5.66 -12.62
C LEU A 134 -0.56 -5.80 -14.15
N LEU A 135 0.35 -5.10 -14.80
CA LEU A 135 0.54 -5.19 -16.26
C LEU A 135 1.06 -6.57 -16.71
N HIS A 136 1.65 -7.35 -15.81
CA HIS A 136 2.15 -8.70 -16.08
C HIS A 136 1.11 -9.79 -15.88
N LEU A 137 -0.03 -9.46 -15.27
CA LEU A 137 -1.11 -10.40 -14.96
C LEU A 137 -2.12 -10.49 -16.13
N GLN A 138 -2.74 -11.65 -16.28
CA GLN A 138 -3.89 -11.83 -17.19
C GLN A 138 -5.08 -10.99 -16.71
N TYR A 139 -6.05 -10.76 -17.59
CA TYR A 139 -7.16 -9.86 -17.28
C TYR A 139 -7.96 -10.32 -16.05
N GLU A 140 -8.32 -11.61 -16.00
CA GLU A 140 -9.11 -12.22 -14.92
C GLU A 140 -8.32 -12.21 -13.59
N GLU A 141 -7.02 -12.43 -13.64
CA GLU A 141 -6.13 -12.36 -12.49
C GLU A 141 -6.09 -10.94 -11.93
N ARG A 142 -6.02 -9.93 -12.80
CA ARG A 142 -6.09 -8.51 -12.37
C ARG A 142 -7.40 -8.20 -11.66
N VAL A 143 -8.53 -8.64 -12.21
CA VAL A 143 -9.85 -8.47 -11.58
C VAL A 143 -9.87 -9.09 -10.18
N ALA A 144 -9.35 -10.31 -10.04
CA ALA A 144 -9.28 -11.01 -8.76
C ALA A 144 -8.36 -10.27 -7.75
N VAL A 145 -7.19 -9.81 -8.19
CA VAL A 145 -6.25 -9.02 -7.35
C VAL A 145 -6.87 -7.69 -6.91
N TYR A 146 -7.60 -6.99 -7.77
CA TYR A 146 -8.30 -5.76 -7.37
C TYR A 146 -9.37 -6.02 -6.30
N ARG A 147 -10.11 -7.14 -6.38
CA ARG A 147 -11.07 -7.54 -5.33
C ARG A 147 -10.36 -7.82 -4.02
N MET A 148 -9.25 -8.57 -4.05
CA MET A 148 -8.42 -8.83 -2.87
C MET A 148 -7.89 -7.53 -2.25
N PHE A 149 -7.41 -6.57 -3.05
CA PHE A 149 -6.99 -5.26 -2.54
C PHE A 149 -8.13 -4.48 -1.89
N HIS A 150 -9.34 -4.52 -2.49
CA HIS A 150 -10.51 -3.89 -1.90
C HIS A 150 -10.82 -4.47 -0.51
N GLU A 151 -10.78 -5.77 -0.35
CA GLU A 151 -11.02 -6.44 0.95
C GLU A 151 -9.93 -6.10 1.98
N ALA A 152 -8.67 -6.05 1.55
CA ALA A 152 -7.52 -5.76 2.41
C ALA A 152 -7.45 -4.30 2.88
N LEU A 153 -8.00 -3.35 2.12
CA LEU A 153 -8.06 -1.95 2.50
C LEU A 153 -9.05 -1.73 3.66
N THR A 154 -8.75 -0.78 4.53
CA THR A 154 -9.75 -0.24 5.46
C THR A 154 -10.81 0.58 4.70
N PRO A 155 -12.06 0.70 5.18
CA PRO A 155 -13.05 1.60 4.59
C PRO A 155 -12.49 3.00 4.40
N GLY A 156 -12.62 3.55 3.19
CA GLY A 156 -12.07 4.86 2.81
C GLY A 156 -10.56 4.89 2.60
N GLY A 157 -9.86 3.77 2.71
CA GLY A 157 -8.43 3.62 2.38
C GLY A 157 -8.18 3.75 0.87
N TYR A 158 -6.92 3.84 0.48
CA TYR A 158 -6.52 4.16 -0.88
C TYR A 158 -5.75 3.02 -1.56
N LEU A 159 -5.99 2.86 -2.85
CA LEU A 159 -5.20 2.04 -3.77
C LEU A 159 -4.50 2.95 -4.78
N ALA A 160 -3.19 2.82 -4.94
CA ALA A 160 -2.41 3.50 -5.96
C ALA A 160 -1.78 2.49 -6.92
N THR A 161 -2.00 2.68 -8.21
CA THR A 161 -1.40 1.85 -9.27
C THR A 161 -0.59 2.70 -10.25
N GLU A 162 0.06 2.07 -11.23
CA GLU A 162 0.73 2.79 -12.29
C GLU A 162 -0.26 3.48 -13.25
N GLN A 163 0.22 4.54 -13.92
CA GLN A 163 -0.62 5.41 -14.76
C GLN A 163 -1.30 4.67 -15.92
N THR A 164 -0.70 3.59 -16.41
CA THR A 164 -1.20 2.83 -17.56
C THR A 164 -2.31 1.84 -17.21
N GLN A 165 -2.51 1.55 -15.92
CA GLN A 165 -3.49 0.56 -15.47
C GLN A 165 -4.82 1.22 -15.08
N LYS A 166 -5.79 1.13 -15.99
CA LYS A 166 -7.17 1.49 -15.68
C LYS A 166 -7.85 0.37 -14.88
N LEU A 167 -8.78 0.75 -14.00
CA LEU A 167 -9.62 -0.24 -13.31
C LEU A 167 -10.45 -1.04 -14.32
N PRO A 168 -10.47 -2.38 -14.21
CA PRO A 168 -11.44 -3.20 -14.93
C PRO A 168 -12.89 -2.81 -14.58
N PRO A 169 -13.82 -2.80 -15.56
CA PRO A 169 -15.23 -2.46 -15.32
C PRO A 169 -15.88 -3.28 -14.19
N GLU A 170 -15.49 -4.55 -14.05
CA GLU A 170 -16.02 -5.48 -13.06
C GLU A 170 -15.74 -5.10 -11.61
N VAL A 171 -14.75 -4.24 -11.39
CA VAL A 171 -14.35 -3.76 -10.06
C VAL A 171 -14.45 -2.24 -9.92
N ALA A 172 -14.85 -1.54 -10.96
CA ALA A 172 -14.94 -0.08 -10.94
C ALA A 172 -15.90 0.45 -9.86
N HIS A 173 -16.98 -0.30 -9.56
CA HIS A 173 -17.94 0.04 -8.51
C HIS A 173 -17.38 -0.10 -7.07
N LEU A 174 -16.23 -0.76 -6.90
CA LEU A 174 -15.56 -0.94 -5.60
C LEU A 174 -14.70 0.25 -5.20
N PHE A 175 -14.40 1.13 -6.16
CA PHE A 175 -13.45 2.20 -5.99
C PHE A 175 -13.96 3.52 -6.57
N GLU A 176 -13.62 4.61 -5.91
CA GLU A 176 -13.85 5.96 -6.37
C GLU A 176 -12.50 6.59 -6.75
N LYS A 177 -12.41 7.23 -7.92
CA LYS A 177 -11.19 7.91 -8.33
C LYS A 177 -10.95 9.12 -7.43
N ALA A 178 -9.85 9.12 -6.68
CA ALA A 178 -9.55 10.18 -5.71
C ALA A 178 -9.00 11.46 -6.34
N VAL A 179 -8.36 11.37 -7.52
CA VAL A 179 -7.79 12.49 -8.26
C VAL A 179 -7.89 12.26 -9.77
N PRO A 180 -8.14 13.29 -10.59
CA PRO A 180 -8.32 13.13 -12.05
C PRO A 180 -7.07 12.58 -12.75
N ASP A 181 -5.88 13.05 -12.37
CA ASP A 181 -4.64 12.91 -13.14
C ASP A 181 -3.74 11.76 -12.66
N ALA A 182 -4.22 10.91 -11.74
CA ALA A 182 -3.45 9.76 -11.26
C ALA A 182 -4.33 8.53 -11.04
N GLN A 183 -3.72 7.35 -11.08
CA GLN A 183 -4.38 6.11 -10.71
C GLN A 183 -4.34 5.95 -9.17
N LEU A 184 -5.05 6.83 -8.50
CA LEU A 184 -5.29 6.78 -7.06
C LEU A 184 -6.78 6.65 -6.82
N PHE A 185 -7.15 5.57 -6.14
CA PHE A 185 -8.53 5.17 -5.91
C PHE A 185 -8.81 5.07 -4.43
N LYS A 186 -9.98 5.50 -4.01
CA LYS A 186 -10.49 5.36 -2.66
C LYS A 186 -11.43 4.16 -2.61
N ARG A 187 -11.29 3.29 -1.61
CA ARG A 187 -12.22 2.20 -1.34
C ARG A 187 -13.61 2.76 -1.04
N VAL A 188 -14.62 2.29 -1.82
CA VAL A 188 -16.04 2.54 -1.54
C VAL A 188 -16.54 1.50 -0.55
N GLU A 189 -17.29 1.92 0.46
CA GLU A 189 -18.03 1.00 1.31
C GLU A 189 -19.22 0.46 0.52
N GLN A 190 -19.26 -0.85 0.35
CA GLN A 190 -20.51 -1.46 -0.09
C GLN A 190 -21.52 -1.31 1.06
N LEU A 191 -22.61 -0.59 0.81
CA LEU A 191 -23.76 -0.54 1.70
C LEU A 191 -24.37 -1.95 1.72
N ALA A 192 -23.75 -2.86 2.48
CA ALA A 192 -24.28 -4.18 2.72
C ALA A 192 -25.59 -4.03 3.50
N GLY A 193 -26.73 -4.22 2.78
CA GLY A 193 -27.92 -4.78 3.40
C GLY A 193 -28.69 -3.93 4.42
N ARG A 194 -28.92 -2.62 4.19
CA ARG A 194 -29.95 -1.89 4.94
C ARG A 194 -31.38 -2.12 4.42
N LEU A 195 -31.58 -3.01 3.43
CA LEU A 195 -32.89 -3.24 2.83
C LEU A 195 -33.66 -4.46 3.38
N ASN A 196 -33.12 -5.24 4.34
CA ASN A 196 -33.81 -6.44 4.84
C ASN A 196 -34.38 -6.30 6.27
N GLN A 197 -34.38 -5.12 6.89
CA GLN A 197 -35.00 -4.96 8.22
C GLN A 197 -36.28 -4.13 8.21
N GLN A 198 -36.71 -3.54 7.08
CA GLN A 198 -37.98 -2.82 7.02
C GLN A 198 -39.15 -3.62 6.46
N SER A 199 -38.94 -4.85 5.98
CA SER A 199 -40.02 -5.68 5.40
C SER A 199 -40.63 -6.71 6.34
N VAL A 200 -40.19 -6.81 7.60
CA VAL A 200 -40.69 -7.81 8.55
C VAL A 200 -41.67 -7.22 9.57
N ASN A 201 -41.80 -5.93 9.70
CA ASN A 201 -42.66 -5.30 10.70
C ASN A 201 -44.04 -4.82 10.22
N THR A 202 -44.49 -5.27 9.03
CA THR A 202 -45.81 -4.84 8.51
C THR A 202 -46.83 -5.98 8.37
N ILE A 203 -46.57 -7.17 8.93
CA ILE A 203 -47.53 -8.27 8.93
C ILE A 203 -47.66 -8.85 10.33
N SER A 204 -48.19 -8.07 11.27
CA SER A 204 -48.85 -8.61 12.49
C SER A 204 -49.62 -7.50 13.17
N GLY A 205 -50.75 -7.15 12.63
CA GLY A 205 -51.65 -6.15 13.18
C GLY A 205 -53.01 -6.19 12.49
N GLY A 206 -53.60 -7.34 12.40
CA GLY A 206 -54.95 -7.48 11.89
C GLY A 206 -55.57 -8.76 12.37
N THR A 207 -56.37 -8.71 13.38
CA THR A 207 -57.59 -9.40 13.69
C THR A 207 -57.68 -9.66 15.18
N GLU A 208 -58.54 -8.90 15.86
CA GLU A 208 -59.54 -9.45 16.74
C GLU A 208 -60.40 -8.30 17.24
N ARG A 209 -61.63 -8.56 17.19
CA ARG A 209 -62.87 -7.89 17.53
C ARG A 209 -62.85 -7.12 18.83
#